data_33e42c949f5193e519b67507d44f60c4
#
_entry.id   33e42c949f5193e519b67507d44f60c4
#
_cell.length_a   1.000
_cell.length_b   1.000
_cell.length_c   1.000
_cell.angle_alpha   90.00
_cell.angle_beta   90.00
_cell.angle_gamma   90.00
#
_symmetry.space_group_name_H-M   'P 1'
#
loop_
_entity.id
_entity.type
_entity.pdbx_description
1 polymer ?
#
loop_
_entity_poly.entity_id
_entity_poly.type
_entity_poly.pdbx_seq_one_letter_code
_entity_poly.pdbx_strand_id
1 'polypeptide(L)'
;FDQERSYLTKLVVAVGPTPSTPGQAECEAALTSQHHAMEMLSHSDRLGCAFGAAAALILDWTAVRVVMDRAAERFGLIPPRCALPDQDETAAAIRAIAAVPAAERALSFGAQQLLAQVDDA
;
A
#
# COMPACT_ATOMS: atom_id res chain seq x y z
N PHE A 1 -9.37 0.83 -2.27
CA PHE A 1 -8.25 1.08 -3.22
C PHE A 1 -8.69 1.39 -4.66
N ASP A 2 -9.90 1.09 -5.08
CA ASP A 2 -10.32 1.32 -6.48
C ASP A 2 -10.23 2.78 -6.91
N GLN A 3 -10.59 3.71 -6.03
CA GLN A 3 -10.44 5.15 -6.30
C GLN A 3 -8.97 5.57 -6.38
N GLU A 4 -8.12 5.03 -5.52
CA GLU A 4 -6.68 5.28 -5.54
C GLU A 4 -6.04 4.75 -6.82
N ARG A 5 -6.42 3.55 -7.24
CA ARG A 5 -5.98 2.96 -8.50
C ARG A 5 -6.43 3.79 -9.71
N SER A 6 -7.68 4.26 -9.72
CA SER A 6 -8.18 5.15 -10.78
C SER A 6 -7.40 6.46 -10.83
N TYR A 7 -7.08 7.03 -9.69
CA TYR A 7 -6.26 8.23 -9.60
C TYR A 7 -4.84 7.98 -10.14
N LEU A 8 -4.19 6.91 -9.72
CA LEU A 8 -2.86 6.54 -10.22
C LEU A 8 -2.87 6.35 -11.74
N THR A 9 -3.89 5.69 -12.29
CA THR A 9 -4.04 5.49 -13.73
C THR A 9 -4.12 6.82 -14.47
N LYS A 10 -4.93 7.76 -13.99
CA LYS A 10 -5.03 9.10 -14.59
C LYS A 10 -3.69 9.84 -14.54
N LEU A 11 -2.98 9.71 -13.43
CA LEU A 11 -1.67 10.33 -13.27
C LEU A 11 -0.64 9.74 -14.24
N VAL A 12 -0.60 8.42 -14.38
CA VAL A 12 0.30 7.73 -15.31
C VAL A 12 0.04 8.16 -16.76
N VAL A 13 -1.23 8.29 -17.13
CA VAL A 13 -1.61 8.79 -18.47
C VAL A 13 -1.15 10.25 -18.67
N ALA A 14 -1.30 11.10 -17.67
CA ALA A 14 -0.90 12.50 -17.75
C ALA A 14 0.62 12.68 -17.83
N VAL A 15 1.38 11.86 -17.12
CA VAL A 15 2.86 11.87 -17.15
C VAL A 15 3.36 11.37 -18.51
N GLY A 16 2.67 10.40 -19.11
CA GLY A 16 3.06 9.77 -20.37
C GLY A 16 4.22 8.78 -20.22
N PRO A 17 4.77 8.29 -21.35
CA PRO A 17 5.86 7.33 -21.32
C PRO A 17 7.10 7.90 -20.61
N THR A 18 7.65 7.12 -19.69
CA THR A 18 8.91 7.46 -19.01
C THR A 18 10.08 6.74 -19.69
N PRO A 19 11.26 7.40 -19.82
CA PRO A 19 12.44 6.73 -20.32
C PRO A 19 12.88 5.62 -19.35
N SER A 20 13.48 4.56 -19.90
CA SER A 20 14.11 3.54 -19.08
C SER A 20 15.22 4.14 -18.22
N THR A 21 15.21 3.84 -16.93
CA THR A 21 16.20 4.30 -15.97
C THR A 21 16.99 3.13 -15.40
N PRO A 22 18.27 3.33 -14.99
CA PRO A 22 19.01 2.31 -14.25
C PRO A 22 18.22 1.87 -13.00
N GLY A 23 18.16 0.56 -12.74
CA GLY A 23 17.43 -0.01 -11.62
C GLY A 23 15.94 -0.26 -11.84
N GLN A 24 15.41 0.03 -13.03
CA GLN A 24 13.98 -0.20 -13.33
C GLN A 24 13.60 -1.68 -13.20
N ALA A 25 14.43 -2.59 -13.71
CA ALA A 25 14.16 -4.03 -13.66
C ALA A 25 14.10 -4.55 -12.21
N GLU A 26 14.99 -4.06 -11.35
CA GLU A 26 15.01 -4.40 -9.93
C GLU A 26 13.75 -3.87 -9.21
N CYS A 27 13.32 -2.64 -9.54
CA CYS A 27 12.11 -2.05 -9.00
C CYS A 27 10.86 -2.84 -9.44
N GLU A 28 10.76 -3.21 -10.71
CA GLU A 28 9.66 -4.03 -11.23
C GLU A 28 9.61 -5.41 -10.58
N ALA A 29 10.77 -6.03 -10.35
CA ALA A 29 10.87 -7.32 -9.66
C ALA A 29 10.42 -7.20 -8.19
N ALA A 30 10.82 -6.13 -7.49
CA ALA A 30 10.41 -5.87 -6.12
C ALA A 30 8.89 -5.63 -6.01
N LEU A 31 8.29 -4.87 -6.93
CA LEU A 31 6.85 -4.65 -6.99
C LEU A 31 6.08 -5.95 -7.27
N THR A 32 6.60 -6.81 -8.15
CA THR A 32 6.01 -8.13 -8.43
C THR A 32 6.05 -9.01 -7.19
N SER A 33 7.17 -9.01 -6.46
CA SER A 33 7.33 -9.74 -5.20
C SER A 33 6.35 -9.23 -4.13
N GLN A 34 6.21 -7.92 -4.00
CA GLN A 34 5.25 -7.29 -3.09
C GLN A 34 3.81 -7.70 -3.43
N HIS A 35 3.43 -7.66 -4.70
CA HIS A 35 2.10 -8.09 -5.15
C HIS A 35 1.83 -9.55 -4.77
N HIS A 36 2.78 -10.44 -5.03
CA HIS A 36 2.66 -11.84 -4.67
C HIS A 36 2.55 -12.05 -3.16
N ALA A 37 3.36 -11.35 -2.36
CA ALA A 37 3.27 -11.40 -0.90
C ALA A 37 1.91 -10.95 -0.39
N MET A 38 1.35 -9.88 -0.94
CA MET A 38 0.01 -9.40 -0.60
C MET A 38 -1.07 -10.43 -0.92
N GLU A 39 -0.98 -11.08 -2.09
CA GLU A 39 -1.91 -12.13 -2.50
C GLU A 39 -1.85 -13.32 -1.53
N MET A 40 -0.64 -13.77 -1.19
CA MET A 40 -0.46 -14.87 -0.22
C MET A 40 -1.00 -14.51 1.17
N LEU A 41 -0.75 -13.29 1.65
CA LEU A 41 -1.21 -12.83 2.96
C LEU A 41 -2.73 -12.67 3.01
N SER A 42 -3.36 -12.26 1.90
CA SER A 42 -4.82 -12.12 1.82
C SER A 42 -5.56 -13.45 1.94
N HIS A 43 -4.92 -14.56 1.57
CA HIS A 43 -5.46 -15.92 1.65
C HIS A 43 -5.01 -16.67 2.92
N SER A 44 -4.34 -16.00 3.86
CA SER A 44 -3.87 -16.64 5.09
C SER A 44 -5.02 -17.05 5.99
N ASP A 45 -4.97 -18.28 6.50
CA ASP A 45 -5.92 -18.82 7.48
C ASP A 45 -5.70 -18.24 8.90
N ARG A 46 -4.59 -17.51 9.12
CA ARG A 46 -4.30 -16.89 10.41
C ARG A 46 -5.20 -15.69 10.64
N LEU A 47 -5.93 -15.68 11.74
CA LEU A 47 -6.76 -14.57 12.14
C LEU A 47 -5.91 -13.30 12.31
N GLY A 48 -6.24 -12.26 11.54
CA GLY A 48 -5.57 -10.97 11.60
C GLY A 48 -4.38 -10.79 10.65
N CYS A 49 -3.85 -11.85 10.02
CA CYS A 49 -2.69 -11.75 9.14
C CYS A 49 -2.97 -10.87 7.90
N ALA A 50 -4.05 -11.15 7.18
CA ALA A 50 -4.47 -10.34 6.03
C ALA A 50 -4.77 -8.89 6.44
N PHE A 51 -5.40 -8.71 7.59
CA PHE A 51 -5.71 -7.38 8.12
C PHE A 51 -4.43 -6.60 8.47
N GLY A 52 -3.44 -7.24 9.10
CA GLY A 52 -2.15 -6.61 9.41
C GLY A 52 -1.43 -6.14 8.16
N ALA A 53 -1.40 -6.97 7.11
CA ALA A 53 -0.83 -6.59 5.82
C ALA A 53 -1.57 -5.41 5.18
N ALA A 54 -2.90 -5.44 5.18
CA ALA A 54 -3.72 -4.35 4.65
C ALA A 54 -3.51 -3.04 5.42
N ALA A 55 -3.47 -3.10 6.75
CA ALA A 55 -3.21 -1.92 7.59
C ALA A 55 -1.84 -1.31 7.31
N ALA A 56 -0.80 -2.14 7.18
CA ALA A 56 0.55 -1.68 6.84
C ALA A 56 0.57 -0.99 5.45
N LEU A 57 -0.10 -1.56 4.46
CA LEU A 57 -0.21 -0.97 3.13
C LEU A 57 -0.93 0.39 3.17
N ILE A 58 -2.03 0.51 3.92
CA ILE A 58 -2.76 1.77 4.05
C ILE A 58 -1.88 2.86 4.68
N LEU A 59 -1.12 2.52 5.71
CA LEU A 59 -0.21 3.46 6.36
C LEU A 59 0.93 3.89 5.43
N ASP A 60 1.52 2.96 4.69
CA ASP A 60 2.56 3.25 3.69
C ASP A 60 2.01 4.10 2.55
N TRP A 61 0.78 3.86 2.11
CA TRP A 61 0.13 4.60 1.03
C TRP A 61 0.04 6.11 1.30
N THR A 62 0.03 6.52 2.55
CA THR A 62 0.06 7.94 2.91
C THR A 62 1.29 8.64 2.34
N ALA A 63 2.45 8.02 2.39
CA ALA A 63 3.68 8.57 1.81
C ALA A 63 3.63 8.57 0.27
N VAL A 64 3.11 7.50 -0.32
CA VAL A 64 2.90 7.40 -1.78
C VAL A 64 1.97 8.52 -2.27
N ARG A 65 0.90 8.81 -1.55
CA ARG A 65 -0.05 9.89 -1.89
C ARG A 65 0.60 11.26 -1.92
N VAL A 66 1.53 11.56 -1.04
CA VAL A 66 2.26 12.84 -1.05
C VAL A 66 3.01 13.01 -2.37
N VAL A 67 3.66 11.96 -2.86
CA VAL A 67 4.37 11.99 -4.14
C VAL A 67 3.41 12.11 -5.32
N MET A 68 2.33 11.34 -5.31
CA MET A 68 1.29 11.37 -6.35
C MET A 68 0.64 12.75 -6.45
N ASP A 69 0.30 13.37 -5.34
CA ASP A 69 -0.37 14.68 -5.31
C ASP A 69 0.55 15.78 -5.86
N ARG A 70 1.84 15.76 -5.52
CA ARG A 70 2.83 16.67 -6.09
C ARG A 70 3.01 16.47 -7.59
N ALA A 71 3.04 15.24 -8.05
CA ALA A 71 3.12 14.93 -9.47
C ALA A 71 1.85 15.41 -10.20
N ALA A 72 0.67 15.17 -9.64
CA ALA A 72 -0.60 15.61 -10.19
C ALA A 72 -0.63 17.14 -10.38
N GLU A 73 -0.22 17.89 -9.37
CA GLU A 73 -0.14 19.35 -9.44
C GLU A 73 0.79 19.82 -10.58
N ARG A 74 1.95 19.17 -10.76
CA ARG A 74 2.89 19.49 -11.84
C ARG A 74 2.31 19.23 -13.23
N PHE A 75 1.44 18.24 -13.36
CA PHE A 75 0.80 17.87 -14.63
C PHE A 75 -0.60 18.46 -14.80
N GLY A 76 -0.99 19.40 -13.94
CA GLY A 76 -2.26 20.14 -14.06
C GLY A 76 -3.48 19.33 -13.66
N LEU A 77 -3.30 18.24 -12.90
CA LEU A 77 -4.39 17.46 -12.33
C LEU A 77 -4.73 17.96 -10.93
N ILE A 78 -6.01 17.88 -10.56
CA ILE A 78 -6.47 18.18 -9.21
C ILE A 78 -6.44 16.87 -8.42
N PRO A 79 -5.60 16.74 -7.35
CA PRO A 79 -5.58 15.54 -6.53
C PRO A 79 -6.94 15.31 -5.87
N PRO A 80 -7.56 14.12 -6.02
CA PRO A 80 -8.79 13.80 -5.31
C PRO A 80 -8.52 13.58 -3.83
N ARG A 81 -9.55 13.73 -3.01
CA ARG A 81 -9.47 13.35 -1.59
C ARG A 81 -9.15 11.86 -1.47
N CYS A 82 -8.22 11.51 -0.58
CA CYS A 82 -7.93 10.11 -0.29
C CYS A 82 -9.13 9.42 0.31
N ALA A 83 -9.56 8.32 -0.31
CA ALA A 83 -10.72 7.53 0.14
C ALA A 83 -10.35 6.44 1.15
N LEU A 84 -9.06 6.22 1.41
CA LEU A 84 -8.61 5.26 2.40
C LEU A 84 -8.79 5.79 3.82
N PRO A 85 -8.95 4.90 4.83
CA PRO A 85 -8.98 5.31 6.22
C PRO A 85 -7.77 6.15 6.59
N ASP A 86 -7.95 7.16 7.42
CA ASP A 86 -6.85 7.94 7.95
C ASP A 86 -6.05 7.15 9.01
N GLN A 87 -5.00 7.77 9.53
CA GLN A 87 -4.13 7.13 10.50
C GLN A 87 -4.86 6.77 11.80
N ASP A 88 -5.77 7.63 12.27
CA ASP A 88 -6.53 7.40 13.51
C ASP A 88 -7.56 6.29 13.34
N GLU A 89 -8.28 6.28 12.22
CA GLU A 89 -9.22 5.21 11.85
C GLU A 89 -8.50 3.86 11.71
N THR A 90 -7.35 3.85 11.05
CA THR A 90 -6.52 2.65 10.90
C THR A 90 -6.01 2.16 12.24
N ALA A 91 -5.50 3.04 13.09
CA ALA A 91 -5.05 2.68 14.44
C ALA A 91 -6.19 2.13 15.33
N ALA A 92 -7.38 2.71 15.22
CA ALA A 92 -8.56 2.20 15.95
C ALA A 92 -8.94 0.78 15.50
N ALA A 93 -8.91 0.52 14.19
CA ALA A 93 -9.19 -0.82 13.64
C ALA A 93 -8.11 -1.84 14.08
N ILE A 94 -6.84 -1.47 14.09
CA ILE A 94 -5.75 -2.32 14.58
C ILE A 94 -5.97 -2.68 16.04
N ARG A 95 -6.31 -1.71 16.89
CA ARG A 95 -6.59 -1.96 18.32
C ARG A 95 -7.76 -2.91 18.52
N ALA A 96 -8.82 -2.77 17.72
CA ALA A 96 -9.99 -3.63 17.79
C ALA A 96 -9.65 -5.10 17.45
N ILE A 97 -8.83 -5.32 16.41
CA ILE A 97 -8.38 -6.67 16.03
C ILE A 97 -7.38 -7.23 17.04
N ALA A 98 -6.44 -6.44 17.53
CA ALA A 98 -5.45 -6.86 18.52
C ALA A 98 -6.06 -7.27 19.86
N ALA A 99 -7.26 -6.78 20.19
CA ALA A 99 -8.01 -7.20 21.38
C ALA A 99 -8.53 -8.64 21.29
N VAL A 100 -8.58 -9.25 20.10
CA VAL A 100 -9.00 -10.65 19.92
C VAL A 100 -7.83 -11.56 20.28
N PRO A 101 -8.02 -12.57 21.18
CA PRO A 101 -6.96 -13.52 21.53
C PRO A 101 -6.40 -14.22 20.28
N ALA A 102 -5.09 -14.38 20.23
CA ALA A 102 -4.32 -14.98 19.14
C ALA A 102 -4.27 -14.16 17.82
N ALA A 103 -5.01 -13.08 17.67
CA ALA A 103 -4.96 -12.22 16.48
C ALA A 103 -3.74 -11.29 16.46
N GLU A 104 -3.27 -10.83 17.61
CA GLU A 104 -2.18 -9.86 17.73
C GLU A 104 -0.89 -10.31 17.04
N ARG A 105 -0.45 -11.53 17.29
CA ARG A 105 0.76 -12.09 16.67
C ARG A 105 0.62 -12.25 15.16
N ALA A 106 -0.54 -12.70 14.70
CA ALA A 106 -0.82 -12.85 13.28
C ALA A 106 -0.92 -11.49 12.56
N LEU A 107 -1.48 -10.49 13.21
CA LEU A 107 -1.55 -9.12 12.73
C LEU A 107 -0.13 -8.54 12.57
N SER A 108 0.71 -8.64 13.58
CA SER A 108 2.11 -8.19 13.54
C SER A 108 2.90 -8.94 12.47
N PHE A 109 2.71 -10.24 12.34
CA PHE A 109 3.35 -11.05 11.30
C PHE A 109 2.97 -10.57 9.90
N GLY A 110 1.67 -10.38 9.62
CA GLY A 110 1.19 -9.91 8.33
C GLY A 110 1.74 -8.53 7.96
N ALA A 111 1.76 -7.60 8.91
CA ALA A 111 2.34 -6.28 8.71
C ALA A 111 3.84 -6.33 8.44
N GLN A 112 4.59 -7.11 9.21
CA GLN A 112 6.04 -7.27 9.03
C GLN A 112 6.40 -7.89 7.69
N GLN A 113 5.65 -8.89 7.24
CA GLN A 113 5.87 -9.52 5.94
C GLN A 113 5.66 -8.54 4.78
N LEU A 114 4.63 -7.69 4.87
CA LEU A 114 4.41 -6.67 3.85
C LEU A 114 5.49 -5.59 3.88
N LEU A 115 5.83 -5.07 5.06
CA LEU A 115 6.84 -4.01 5.20
C LEU A 115 8.22 -4.46 4.72
N ALA A 116 8.60 -5.71 4.92
CA ALA A 116 9.83 -6.27 4.39
C ALA A 116 9.88 -6.18 2.85
N GLN A 117 8.75 -6.40 2.17
CA GLN A 117 8.66 -6.26 0.71
C GLN A 117 8.68 -4.80 0.26
N VAL A 118 8.13 -3.89 1.06
CA VAL A 118 8.18 -2.44 0.78
C VAL A 118 9.61 -1.92 0.87
N ASP A 119 10.36 -2.34 1.89
CA ASP A 119 11.77 -1.93 2.08
C ASP A 119 12.68 -2.43 0.94
N ASP A 120 12.36 -3.57 0.33
CA ASP A 120 13.08 -4.12 -0.82
C ASP A 120 12.70 -3.44 -2.15
N ALA A 121 11.58 -2.80 -2.19
CA ALA A 121 11.09 -2.10 -3.38
C ALA A 121 11.66 -0.69 -3.49
#